data_0542720c98bb7483b69dfb35c43901c7
#
_entry.id   0542720c98bb7483b69dfb35c43901c7
#
_cell.length_a   1.000
_cell.length_b   1.000
_cell.length_c   1.000
_cell.angle_alpha   90.00
_cell.angle_beta   90.00
_cell.angle_gamma   90.00
#
_symmetry.space_group_name_H-M   'P 1'
#
loop_
_entity.id
_entity.type
_entity.pdbx_description
1 polymer ?
#
loop_
_entity_poly.entity_id
_entity_poly.type
_entity_poly.pdbx_seq_one_letter_code
_entity_poly.pdbx_strand_id
1 'polypeptide(L)'
;MYVNTDKKYLIYKIKNKIYKVPTFGKIYKIIDFGRAIYKFKGKQITSDSYSSDGDAATQYNCEPYLNINKPRLDPNYSFDLCRLGCALFNYFL
;
A
#
# COMPACT_ATOMS: atom_id res chain seq x y z
N MET A 1 7.85 -9.48 4.18
CA MET A 1 8.17 -10.92 4.00
C MET A 1 9.06 -11.12 2.77
N TYR A 2 9.96 -12.06 2.81
CA TYR A 2 10.77 -12.41 1.66
C TYR A 2 10.90 -13.92 1.50
N VAL A 3 11.24 -14.35 0.26
CA VAL A 3 11.63 -15.72 -0.04
C VAL A 3 13.02 -15.72 -0.65
N ASN A 4 13.79 -16.78 -0.42
CA ASN A 4 15.10 -16.96 -1.03
C ASN A 4 14.95 -17.32 -2.51
N THR A 5 15.92 -16.92 -3.33
CA THR A 5 15.94 -17.24 -4.76
C THR A 5 17.37 -17.44 -5.23
N ASP A 6 17.54 -18.31 -6.23
CA ASP A 6 18.80 -18.48 -6.95
C ASP A 6 18.94 -17.49 -8.13
N LYS A 7 17.86 -16.82 -8.49
CA LYS A 7 17.86 -15.86 -9.59
C LYS A 7 18.62 -14.60 -9.15
N LYS A 8 19.55 -14.14 -9.97
CA LYS A 8 20.32 -12.92 -9.68
C LYS A 8 19.51 -11.64 -9.92
N TYR A 9 18.58 -11.68 -10.87
CA TYR A 9 17.77 -10.53 -11.28
C TYR A 9 16.33 -10.92 -11.47
N LEU A 10 15.42 -9.98 -11.19
CA LEU A 10 14.04 -10.01 -11.63
C LEU A 10 13.85 -9.02 -12.77
N ILE A 11 13.03 -9.38 -13.73
CA ILE A 11 12.69 -8.52 -14.85
C ILE A 11 11.23 -8.15 -14.76
N TYR A 12 10.96 -6.85 -14.67
CA TYR A 12 9.61 -6.31 -14.64
C TYR A 12 9.33 -5.58 -15.93
N LYS A 13 8.17 -5.84 -16.54
CA LYS A 13 7.68 -5.10 -17.69
C LYS A 13 6.47 -4.27 -17.25
N ILE A 14 6.62 -2.94 -17.27
CA ILE A 14 5.57 -2.01 -16.88
C ILE A 14 5.42 -0.98 -17.97
N LYS A 15 4.24 -0.90 -18.60
CA LYS A 15 3.91 0.09 -19.65
C LYS A 15 5.01 0.21 -20.72
N ASN A 16 5.40 -0.89 -21.33
CA ASN A 16 6.44 -0.96 -22.36
C ASN A 16 7.87 -0.65 -21.92
N LYS A 17 8.09 -0.45 -20.61
CA LYS A 17 9.43 -0.34 -20.03
C LYS A 17 9.81 -1.64 -19.35
N ILE A 18 11.09 -2.00 -19.46
CA ILE A 18 11.65 -3.19 -18.85
C ILE A 18 12.61 -2.73 -17.73
N TYR A 19 12.40 -3.27 -16.55
CA TYR A 19 13.23 -3.00 -15.37
C TYR A 19 13.96 -4.27 -14.95
N LYS A 20 15.26 -4.19 -14.83
CA LYS A 20 16.10 -5.28 -14.34
C LYS A 20 16.52 -4.95 -12.91
N VAL A 21 16.06 -5.73 -11.96
CA VAL A 21 16.26 -5.46 -10.53
C VAL A 21 17.08 -6.57 -9.92
N PRO A 22 18.23 -6.26 -9.27
CA PRO A 22 19.02 -7.28 -8.58
C PRO A 22 18.27 -7.78 -7.35
N THR A 23 18.32 -9.09 -7.11
CA THR A 23 17.60 -9.72 -5.99
C THR A 23 18.43 -9.80 -4.73
N PHE A 24 19.76 -9.86 -4.85
CA PHE A 24 20.65 -10.18 -3.73
C PHE A 24 20.23 -11.46 -2.98
N GLY A 25 19.66 -12.42 -3.72
CA GLY A 25 19.22 -13.71 -3.18
C GLY A 25 17.86 -13.71 -2.51
N LYS A 26 17.11 -12.60 -2.57
CA LYS A 26 15.81 -12.44 -1.91
C LYS A 26 14.78 -11.80 -2.82
N ILE A 27 13.54 -12.30 -2.77
CA ILE A 27 12.37 -11.68 -3.40
C ILE A 27 11.45 -11.22 -2.29
N TYR A 28 11.19 -9.92 -2.22
CA TYR A 28 10.28 -9.33 -1.24
C TYR A 28 8.85 -9.36 -1.76
N LYS A 29 7.92 -9.72 -0.90
CA LYS A 29 6.49 -9.79 -1.22
C LYS A 29 5.69 -8.98 -0.24
N ILE A 30 4.67 -8.29 -0.75
CA ILE A 30 3.69 -7.59 0.08
C ILE A 30 2.71 -8.63 0.61
N ILE A 31 2.46 -8.60 1.91
CA ILE A 31 1.52 -9.49 2.60
C ILE A 31 0.59 -8.65 3.49
N ASP A 32 -0.45 -9.30 4.01
CA ASP A 32 -1.40 -8.72 4.95
C ASP A 32 -2.16 -7.54 4.35
N PHE A 33 -3.20 -7.86 3.57
CA PHE A 33 -4.05 -6.87 2.92
C PHE A 33 -5.22 -6.42 3.80
N GLY A 34 -5.14 -6.61 5.13
CA GLY A 34 -6.22 -6.27 6.06
C GLY A 34 -6.62 -4.80 6.06
N ARG A 35 -5.73 -3.90 5.64
CA ARG A 35 -6.00 -2.47 5.48
C ARG A 35 -5.95 -2.00 4.03
N ALA A 36 -5.98 -2.92 3.08
CA ALA A 36 -5.96 -2.56 1.68
C ALA A 36 -7.26 -1.87 1.27
N ILE A 37 -7.12 -0.90 0.39
CA ILE A 37 -8.26 -0.23 -0.25
C ILE A 37 -8.12 -0.46 -1.75
N TYR A 38 -9.18 -0.96 -2.37
CA TYR A 38 -9.15 -1.25 -3.80
C TYR A 38 -10.53 -1.05 -4.42
N LYS A 39 -10.57 -1.00 -5.75
CA LYS A 39 -11.83 -0.92 -6.49
C LYS A 39 -12.08 -2.24 -7.19
N PHE A 40 -13.31 -2.71 -7.08
CA PHE A 40 -13.79 -3.90 -7.77
C PHE A 40 -15.15 -3.61 -8.39
N LYS A 41 -15.26 -3.78 -9.71
CA LYS A 41 -16.47 -3.47 -10.47
C LYS A 41 -17.02 -2.05 -10.20
N GLY A 42 -16.10 -1.07 -10.18
CA GLY A 42 -16.44 0.33 -9.94
C GLY A 42 -16.76 0.70 -8.50
N LYS A 43 -16.74 -0.24 -7.58
CA LYS A 43 -17.03 -0.02 -6.16
C LYS A 43 -15.76 -0.06 -5.34
N GLN A 44 -15.57 0.93 -4.46
CA GLN A 44 -14.45 0.96 -3.53
C GLN A 44 -14.70 -0.01 -2.37
N ILE A 45 -13.72 -0.85 -2.10
CA ILE A 45 -13.76 -1.84 -1.02
C ILE A 45 -12.68 -1.48 -0.01
N THR A 46 -13.10 -1.35 1.25
CA THR A 46 -12.23 -1.05 2.39
C THR A 46 -12.55 -2.01 3.53
N SER A 47 -11.57 -2.21 4.40
CA SER A 47 -11.81 -2.95 5.63
C SER A 47 -12.52 -2.06 6.67
N ASP A 48 -13.10 -2.69 7.70
CA ASP A 48 -13.71 -1.99 8.83
C ASP A 48 -12.70 -1.26 9.72
N SER A 49 -11.39 -1.45 9.50
CA SER A 49 -10.34 -0.67 10.17
C SER A 49 -10.51 0.84 9.95
N TYR A 50 -11.16 1.24 8.84
CA TYR A 50 -11.40 2.64 8.50
C TYR A 50 -12.74 3.18 8.99
N SER A 51 -13.56 2.36 9.64
CA SER A 51 -14.80 2.81 10.28
C SER A 51 -14.51 3.76 11.44
N SER A 52 -15.54 4.44 11.95
CA SER A 52 -15.38 5.38 13.07
C SER A 52 -14.75 4.74 14.32
N ASP A 53 -14.98 3.44 14.52
CA ASP A 53 -14.45 2.68 15.66
C ASP A 53 -13.18 1.89 15.30
N GLY A 54 -12.74 1.96 14.06
CA GLY A 54 -11.57 1.24 13.59
C GLY A 54 -10.26 1.91 14.00
N ASP A 55 -9.21 1.11 14.03
CA ASP A 55 -7.88 1.58 14.43
C ASP A 55 -7.20 2.49 13.40
N ALA A 56 -7.71 2.54 12.18
CA ALA A 56 -7.25 3.42 11.11
C ALA A 56 -8.26 4.52 10.76
N ALA A 57 -9.22 4.82 11.63
CA ALA A 57 -10.34 5.72 11.37
C ALA A 57 -9.94 7.14 10.96
N THR A 58 -8.77 7.61 11.36
CA THR A 58 -8.32 8.98 11.08
C THR A 58 -7.47 9.11 9.81
N GLN A 59 -7.16 8.00 9.12
CA GLN A 59 -6.26 8.03 7.98
C GLN A 59 -6.93 8.59 6.71
N TYR A 60 -8.21 8.26 6.52
CA TYR A 60 -9.00 8.72 5.37
C TYR A 60 -10.37 9.17 5.84
N ASN A 61 -11.04 9.96 5.01
CA ASN A 61 -12.43 10.33 5.21
C ASN A 61 -13.15 10.23 3.86
N CYS A 62 -13.65 9.03 3.57
CA CYS A 62 -14.31 8.70 2.30
C CYS A 62 -15.30 7.57 2.51
N GLU A 63 -16.13 7.31 1.50
CA GLU A 63 -17.07 6.19 1.54
C GLU A 63 -16.31 4.86 1.71
N PRO A 64 -16.90 3.85 2.38
CA PRO A 64 -18.25 3.83 2.97
C PRO A 64 -18.36 4.49 4.34
N TYR A 65 -17.28 5.03 4.90
CA TYR A 65 -17.22 5.57 6.27
C TYR A 65 -17.06 7.09 6.31
N LEU A 66 -17.59 7.79 5.32
CA LEU A 66 -17.49 9.24 5.22
C LEU A 66 -18.18 9.95 6.38
N ASN A 67 -17.45 10.84 7.06
CA ASN A 67 -18.01 11.78 8.01
C ASN A 67 -18.16 13.15 7.33
N ILE A 68 -19.41 13.56 7.07
CA ILE A 68 -19.70 14.81 6.36
C ILE A 68 -19.29 16.07 7.11
N ASN A 69 -19.05 15.97 8.40
CA ASN A 69 -18.63 17.11 9.25
C ASN A 69 -17.12 17.37 9.19
N LYS A 70 -16.38 16.57 8.44
CA LYS A 70 -14.93 16.69 8.27
C LYS A 70 -14.58 16.79 6.78
N PRO A 71 -13.46 17.43 6.44
CA PRO A 71 -13.01 17.44 5.05
C PRO A 71 -12.83 16.04 4.49
N ARG A 72 -13.26 15.86 3.24
CA ARG A 72 -13.06 14.60 2.51
C ARG A 72 -11.57 14.35 2.31
N LEU A 73 -11.12 13.13 2.55
CA LEU A 73 -9.75 12.69 2.31
C LEU A 73 -9.78 11.31 1.67
N ASP A 74 -9.62 11.29 0.35
CA ASP A 74 -9.63 10.06 -0.44
C ASP A 74 -8.29 9.33 -0.37
N PRO A 75 -8.32 7.99 -0.49
CA PRO A 75 -7.09 7.22 -0.66
C PRO A 75 -6.33 7.64 -1.91
N ASN A 76 -5.00 7.65 -1.81
CA ASN A 76 -4.17 7.94 -2.94
C ASN A 76 -2.89 7.09 -2.90
N TYR A 77 -2.36 6.76 -4.09
CA TYR A 77 -1.21 5.85 -4.22
C TYR A 77 0.07 6.39 -3.58
N SER A 78 0.20 7.70 -3.47
CA SER A 78 1.37 8.32 -2.84
C SER A 78 1.44 8.05 -1.34
N PHE A 79 0.33 7.69 -0.71
CA PHE A 79 0.30 7.41 0.72
C PHE A 79 1.16 6.20 1.08
N ASP A 80 1.14 5.15 0.27
CA ASP A 80 1.96 3.96 0.50
C ASP A 80 3.45 4.29 0.48
N LEU A 81 3.88 5.09 -0.48
CA LEU A 81 5.28 5.53 -0.57
C LEU A 81 5.65 6.44 0.59
N CYS A 82 4.74 7.31 1.00
CA CYS A 82 4.95 8.19 2.16
C CYS A 82 5.14 7.37 3.44
N ARG A 83 4.29 6.39 3.68
CA ARG A 83 4.39 5.51 4.86
C ARG A 83 5.70 4.71 4.85
N LEU A 84 6.06 4.16 3.70
CA LEU A 84 7.34 3.45 3.55
C LEU A 84 8.51 4.39 3.80
N GLY A 85 8.49 5.59 3.25
CA GLY A 85 9.52 6.59 3.45
C GLY A 85 9.68 6.99 4.92
N CYS A 86 8.58 7.18 5.63
CA CYS A 86 8.61 7.48 7.07
C CYS A 86 9.23 6.35 7.88
N ALA A 87 8.89 5.10 7.56
CA ALA A 87 9.46 3.93 8.24
C ALA A 87 10.97 3.81 7.98
N LEU A 88 11.40 4.01 6.74
CA LEU A 88 12.81 3.96 6.38
C LEU A 88 13.61 5.12 6.98
N PHE A 89 13.02 6.31 7.04
CA PHE A 89 13.67 7.49 7.62
C PHE A 89 14.08 7.23 9.09
N ASN A 90 13.17 6.68 9.87
CA ASN A 90 13.47 6.33 11.26
C ASN A 90 14.54 5.25 11.39
N TYR A 91 14.65 4.38 10.40
CA TYR A 91 15.65 3.32 10.38
C TYR A 91 17.05 3.85 10.06
N PHE A 92 17.15 4.85 9.18
CA PHE A 92 18.43 5.39 8.73
C PHE A 92 18.96 6.59 9.55
N LEU A 93 18.18 7.09 10.48
CA LEU A 93 18.63 8.08 11.43
C LEU A 93 19.32 7.41 12.61
#